data_d1546b64e297ea4aed8257ba3b79ec12
#
_entry.id   d1546b64e297ea4aed8257ba3b79ec12
#
_cell.length_a   1.000
_cell.length_b   1.000
_cell.length_c   1.000
_cell.angle_alpha   90.00
_cell.angle_beta   90.00
_cell.angle_gamma   90.00
#
_symmetry.space_group_name_H-M   'P 1'
#
loop_
_entity.id
_entity.type
_entity.pdbx_description
1 polymer ?
#
loop_
_entity_poly.entity_id
_entity_poly.type
_entity_poly.pdbx_seq_one_letter_code
_entity_poly.pdbx_strand_id
1 'polypeptide(L)'
;MKTVLITGCSSGYGLETARYFHSQGWNVVATMRTPSEDVLPRSERLRVVALDVTQPDNIAAALEASGPIDVLVNNAGIGLLGAFEATPMAMAREVFETNTFGVMAMTQAVLPQFRARRSGVVVNVTSSVTLAPMPLVAVYTASKTAIQGFTGSLAHELEAFNVRVKLVEPGYGPNTRFTQNSGKRIEGLIPEAYAPFAQRIFTAFAQSAAVTKESDVAHAVWRAANDSSGQLHFPAGADAMALARPNS
;
A
#
# COMPACT_ATOMS: atom_id res chain seq x y z
N MET A 1 -18.65 -12.30 12.10
CA MET A 1 -17.29 -12.51 11.52
C MET A 1 -16.89 -11.23 10.82
N LYS A 2 -15.64 -10.75 10.98
CA LYS A 2 -15.19 -9.51 10.38
C LYS A 2 -14.81 -9.70 8.90
N THR A 3 -14.99 -8.66 8.10
CA THR A 3 -14.67 -8.64 6.65
C THR A 3 -13.60 -7.59 6.36
N VAL A 4 -12.56 -7.97 5.63
CA VAL A 4 -11.53 -7.07 5.13
C VAL A 4 -11.60 -6.98 3.60
N LEU A 5 -11.54 -5.76 3.05
CA LEU A 5 -11.30 -5.51 1.64
C LEU A 5 -9.85 -5.05 1.46
N ILE A 6 -9.12 -5.71 0.57
CA ILE A 6 -7.69 -5.44 0.32
C ILE A 6 -7.51 -5.13 -1.16
N THR A 7 -6.89 -3.99 -1.48
CA THR A 7 -6.59 -3.61 -2.86
C THR A 7 -5.22 -4.14 -3.30
N GLY A 8 -5.10 -4.59 -4.57
CA GLY A 8 -3.83 -5.02 -5.13
C GLY A 8 -3.34 -6.40 -4.68
N CYS A 9 -4.23 -7.41 -4.66
CA CYS A 9 -3.94 -8.76 -4.18
C CYS A 9 -3.40 -9.74 -5.24
N SER A 10 -3.02 -9.27 -6.43
CA SER A 10 -2.51 -10.17 -7.47
C SER A 10 -1.11 -10.75 -7.16
N SER A 11 -0.37 -10.15 -6.23
CA SER A 11 0.97 -10.57 -5.83
C SER A 11 1.48 -9.81 -4.60
N GLY A 12 2.66 -10.19 -4.09
CA GLY A 12 3.40 -9.45 -3.07
C GLY A 12 2.62 -9.22 -1.79
N TYR A 13 2.74 -8.00 -1.23
CA TYR A 13 2.19 -7.65 0.08
C TYR A 13 0.68 -7.84 0.17
N GLY A 14 -0.08 -7.43 -0.85
CA GLY A 14 -1.55 -7.57 -0.84
C GLY A 14 -1.99 -9.03 -0.86
N LEU A 15 -1.33 -9.88 -1.65
CA LEU A 15 -1.60 -11.31 -1.72
C LEU A 15 -1.32 -12.00 -0.38
N GLU A 16 -0.16 -11.72 0.23
CA GLU A 16 0.20 -12.32 1.51
C GLU A 16 -0.70 -11.81 2.65
N THR A 17 -1.06 -10.52 2.62
CA THR A 17 -2.03 -9.96 3.56
C THR A 17 -3.39 -10.67 3.44
N ALA A 18 -3.88 -10.92 2.22
CA ALA A 18 -5.13 -11.64 2.00
C ALA A 18 -5.08 -13.07 2.56
N ARG A 19 -3.99 -13.80 2.32
CA ARG A 19 -3.75 -15.13 2.87
C ARG A 19 -3.74 -15.12 4.40
N TYR A 20 -3.04 -14.14 4.96
CA TYR A 20 -2.91 -14.03 6.42
C TYR A 20 -4.27 -13.74 7.08
N PHE A 21 -5.04 -12.74 6.60
CA PHE A 21 -6.39 -12.48 7.14
C PHE A 21 -7.32 -13.68 7.01
N HIS A 22 -7.27 -14.39 5.88
CA HIS A 22 -8.05 -15.61 5.68
C HIS A 22 -7.68 -16.70 6.69
N SER A 23 -6.37 -16.91 6.96
CA SER A 23 -5.90 -17.88 7.96
C SER A 23 -6.32 -17.53 9.38
N GLN A 24 -6.52 -16.24 9.66
CA GLN A 24 -7.02 -15.74 10.95
C GLN A 24 -8.56 -15.79 11.06
N GLY A 25 -9.24 -16.42 10.12
CA GLY A 25 -10.67 -16.67 10.18
C GLY A 25 -11.56 -15.51 9.70
N TRP A 26 -11.01 -14.49 9.04
CA TRP A 26 -11.79 -13.38 8.49
C TRP A 26 -12.39 -13.71 7.12
N ASN A 27 -13.47 -13.02 6.78
CA ASN A 27 -13.91 -12.90 5.40
C ASN A 27 -12.95 -11.94 4.67
N VAL A 28 -12.48 -12.34 3.49
CA VAL A 28 -11.53 -11.56 2.69
C VAL A 28 -12.13 -11.26 1.33
N VAL A 29 -12.17 -9.99 0.98
CA VAL A 29 -12.41 -9.51 -0.38
C VAL A 29 -11.08 -9.07 -0.95
N ALA A 30 -10.45 -9.94 -1.71
CA ALA A 30 -9.18 -9.69 -2.38
C ALA A 30 -9.44 -9.06 -3.74
N THR A 31 -8.91 -7.85 -3.99
CA THR A 31 -9.18 -7.18 -5.24
C THR A 31 -7.94 -7.02 -6.11
N MET A 32 -8.13 -7.08 -7.41
CA MET A 32 -7.08 -6.93 -8.42
C MET A 32 -7.67 -6.50 -9.77
N ARG A 33 -6.90 -5.86 -10.62
CA ARG A 33 -7.37 -5.37 -11.93
C ARG A 33 -7.88 -6.48 -12.83
N THR A 34 -7.15 -7.59 -12.88
CA THR A 34 -7.54 -8.81 -13.61
C THR A 34 -7.69 -9.92 -12.60
N PRO A 35 -8.93 -10.32 -12.25
CA PRO A 35 -9.18 -11.41 -11.31
C PRO A 35 -8.52 -12.71 -11.75
N SER A 36 -7.87 -13.38 -10.79
CA SER A 36 -7.32 -14.72 -10.94
C SER A 36 -7.60 -15.50 -9.65
N GLU A 37 -8.41 -16.53 -9.76
CA GLU A 37 -8.77 -17.38 -8.61
C GLU A 37 -7.64 -18.31 -8.18
N ASP A 38 -6.65 -18.53 -9.06
CA ASP A 38 -5.57 -19.49 -8.81
C ASP A 38 -4.50 -19.00 -7.82
N VAL A 39 -4.48 -17.66 -7.53
CA VAL A 39 -3.47 -17.06 -6.63
C VAL A 39 -3.83 -17.21 -5.14
N LEU A 40 -5.09 -17.50 -4.84
CA LEU A 40 -5.63 -17.61 -3.48
C LEU A 40 -6.38 -18.94 -3.30
N PRO A 41 -6.48 -19.48 -2.06
CA PRO A 41 -7.21 -20.69 -1.82
C PRO A 41 -8.71 -20.52 -2.09
N ARG A 42 -9.37 -21.53 -2.66
CA ARG A 42 -10.82 -21.55 -2.78
C ARG A 42 -11.46 -21.68 -1.40
N SER A 43 -12.34 -20.76 -1.04
CA SER A 43 -12.99 -20.74 0.26
C SER A 43 -14.25 -19.88 0.20
N GLU A 44 -15.31 -20.26 0.92
CA GLU A 44 -16.51 -19.43 1.08
C GLU A 44 -16.24 -18.08 1.76
N ARG A 45 -15.13 -18.00 2.52
CA ARG A 45 -14.69 -16.79 3.21
C ARG A 45 -13.72 -15.93 2.40
N LEU A 46 -13.44 -16.29 1.14
CA LEU A 46 -12.51 -15.55 0.30
C LEU A 46 -13.14 -15.33 -1.08
N ARG A 47 -13.25 -14.07 -1.46
CA ARG A 47 -13.75 -13.65 -2.77
C ARG A 47 -12.71 -12.84 -3.50
N VAL A 48 -12.56 -13.09 -4.79
CA VAL A 48 -11.71 -12.30 -5.69
C VAL A 48 -12.61 -11.39 -6.51
N VAL A 49 -12.36 -10.08 -6.47
CA VAL A 49 -13.19 -9.06 -7.13
C VAL A 49 -12.32 -8.18 -8.04
N ALA A 50 -12.84 -7.85 -9.22
CA ALA A 50 -12.19 -6.91 -10.13
C ALA A 50 -12.18 -5.51 -9.53
N LEU A 51 -11.02 -4.85 -9.53
CA LEU A 51 -10.89 -3.46 -9.09
C LEU A 51 -9.65 -2.80 -9.72
N ASP A 52 -9.89 -1.73 -10.44
CA ASP A 52 -8.91 -0.70 -10.73
C ASP A 52 -9.23 0.52 -9.86
N VAL A 53 -8.33 0.86 -8.94
CA VAL A 53 -8.53 1.97 -7.99
C VAL A 53 -8.52 3.35 -8.65
N THR A 54 -8.13 3.44 -9.94
CA THR A 54 -8.16 4.68 -10.73
C THR A 54 -9.50 4.90 -11.44
N GLN A 55 -10.44 3.94 -11.34
CA GLN A 55 -11.72 3.97 -12.04
C GLN A 55 -12.89 4.04 -11.03
N PRO A 56 -13.62 5.17 -10.94
CA PRO A 56 -14.70 5.34 -9.96
C PRO A 56 -15.79 4.26 -10.06
N ASP A 57 -16.16 3.86 -11.27
CA ASP A 57 -17.20 2.82 -11.49
C ASP A 57 -16.73 1.45 -10.97
N ASN A 58 -15.43 1.13 -11.10
CA ASN A 58 -14.87 -0.10 -10.54
C ASN A 58 -14.89 -0.09 -9.01
N ILE A 59 -14.64 1.07 -8.38
CA ILE A 59 -14.70 1.24 -6.93
C ILE A 59 -16.13 0.98 -6.44
N ALA A 60 -17.13 1.61 -7.05
CA ALA A 60 -18.53 1.44 -6.70
C ALA A 60 -18.98 -0.03 -6.82
N ALA A 61 -18.68 -0.66 -7.96
CA ALA A 61 -19.02 -2.08 -8.21
C ALA A 61 -18.30 -3.03 -7.21
N ALA A 62 -17.04 -2.78 -6.89
CA ALA A 62 -16.29 -3.59 -5.94
C ALA A 62 -16.85 -3.48 -4.51
N LEU A 63 -17.29 -2.30 -4.07
CA LEU A 63 -17.90 -2.11 -2.76
C LEU A 63 -19.29 -2.75 -2.69
N GLU A 64 -20.09 -2.64 -3.74
CA GLU A 64 -21.39 -3.32 -3.84
C GLU A 64 -21.23 -4.84 -3.74
N ALA A 65 -20.32 -5.41 -4.53
CA ALA A 65 -20.00 -6.85 -4.50
C ALA A 65 -19.45 -7.31 -3.15
N SER A 66 -18.74 -6.43 -2.42
CA SER A 66 -18.16 -6.76 -1.12
C SER A 66 -19.19 -6.82 0.00
N GLY A 67 -20.25 -6.04 -0.08
CA GLY A 67 -21.17 -5.81 1.02
C GLY A 67 -20.49 -5.05 2.19
N PRO A 68 -21.01 -5.18 3.41
CA PRO A 68 -20.42 -4.52 4.59
C PRO A 68 -19.01 -5.03 4.88
N ILE A 69 -18.05 -4.11 4.97
CA ILE A 69 -16.66 -4.40 5.36
C ILE A 69 -16.32 -3.73 6.70
N ASP A 70 -15.39 -4.28 7.46
CA ASP A 70 -14.92 -3.76 8.74
C ASP A 70 -13.57 -3.05 8.59
N VAL A 71 -12.77 -3.50 7.63
CA VAL A 71 -11.43 -2.97 7.34
C VAL A 71 -11.24 -2.77 5.85
N LEU A 72 -10.79 -1.59 5.46
CA LEU A 72 -10.23 -1.31 4.15
C LEU A 72 -8.70 -1.30 4.22
N VAL A 73 -8.03 -2.08 3.40
CA VAL A 73 -6.57 -2.04 3.22
C VAL A 73 -6.25 -1.49 1.84
N ASN A 74 -5.81 -0.25 1.77
CA ASN A 74 -5.29 0.39 0.58
C ASN A 74 -3.83 -0.02 0.37
N ASN A 75 -3.63 -1.13 -0.37
CA ASN A 75 -2.31 -1.67 -0.67
C ASN A 75 -1.93 -1.52 -2.15
N ALA A 76 -2.88 -1.41 -3.07
CA ALA A 76 -2.57 -1.20 -4.49
C ALA A 76 -1.63 -0.01 -4.68
N GLY A 77 -0.59 -0.20 -5.50
CA GLY A 77 0.39 0.84 -5.76
C GLY A 77 1.36 0.44 -6.87
N ILE A 78 1.97 1.45 -7.47
CA ILE A 78 3.00 1.30 -8.49
C ILE A 78 4.25 2.08 -8.09
N GLY A 79 5.42 1.53 -8.41
CA GLY A 79 6.71 2.15 -8.22
C GLY A 79 7.19 2.92 -9.44
N LEU A 80 8.05 3.89 -9.21
CA LEU A 80 8.78 4.59 -10.25
C LEU A 80 10.20 4.85 -9.73
N LEU A 81 11.18 4.40 -10.49
CA LEU A 81 12.61 4.52 -10.20
C LEU A 81 13.29 5.22 -11.39
N GLY A 82 13.97 6.31 -11.15
CA GLY A 82 14.68 7.09 -12.16
C GLY A 82 15.07 8.48 -11.67
N ALA A 83 15.93 9.15 -12.44
CA ALA A 83 16.25 10.55 -12.23
C ALA A 83 15.02 11.41 -12.54
N PHE A 84 14.71 12.36 -11.67
CA PHE A 84 13.51 13.17 -11.84
C PHE A 84 13.51 13.99 -13.13
N GLU A 85 14.66 14.53 -13.53
CA GLU A 85 14.76 15.34 -14.76
C GLU A 85 14.44 14.53 -16.04
N ALA A 86 14.63 13.21 -16.01
CA ALA A 86 14.31 12.32 -17.14
C ALA A 86 12.89 11.71 -17.01
N THR A 87 12.19 11.98 -15.91
CA THR A 87 10.87 11.40 -15.66
C THR A 87 9.78 12.15 -16.42
N PRO A 88 9.09 11.53 -17.40
CA PRO A 88 7.96 12.17 -18.06
C PRO A 88 6.83 12.49 -17.05
N MET A 89 6.28 13.70 -17.11
CA MET A 89 5.19 14.10 -16.22
C MET A 89 3.93 13.22 -16.33
N ALA A 90 3.73 12.56 -17.48
CA ALA A 90 2.67 11.57 -17.64
C ALA A 90 2.86 10.37 -16.68
N MET A 91 4.10 9.88 -16.52
CA MET A 91 4.42 8.80 -15.57
C MET A 91 4.26 9.27 -14.12
N ALA A 92 4.64 10.52 -13.82
CA ALA A 92 4.41 11.09 -12.50
C ALA A 92 2.91 11.13 -12.16
N ARG A 93 2.06 11.58 -13.11
CA ARG A 93 0.60 11.56 -12.94
C ARG A 93 0.06 10.16 -12.73
N GLU A 94 0.48 9.16 -13.51
CA GLU A 94 0.06 7.76 -13.36
C GLU A 94 0.37 7.22 -11.94
N VAL A 95 1.56 7.56 -11.39
CA VAL A 95 1.93 7.19 -10.03
C VAL A 95 1.00 7.82 -9.01
N PHE A 96 0.68 9.11 -9.15
CA PHE A 96 -0.25 9.81 -8.25
C PHE A 96 -1.69 9.31 -8.41
N GLU A 97 -2.17 9.02 -9.62
CA GLU A 97 -3.49 8.45 -9.84
C GLU A 97 -3.68 7.15 -9.06
N THR A 98 -2.69 6.24 -9.09
CA THR A 98 -2.79 4.97 -8.38
C THR A 98 -2.50 5.12 -6.88
N ASN A 99 -1.35 5.73 -6.52
CA ASN A 99 -0.84 5.70 -5.15
C ASN A 99 -1.50 6.71 -4.22
N THR A 100 -2.09 7.77 -4.79
CA THR A 100 -2.63 8.90 -4.03
C THR A 100 -4.13 9.03 -4.25
N PHE A 101 -4.57 9.35 -5.46
CA PHE A 101 -5.99 9.57 -5.74
C PHE A 101 -6.82 8.28 -5.64
N GLY A 102 -6.29 7.14 -6.07
CA GLY A 102 -6.95 5.84 -5.87
C GLY A 102 -7.17 5.48 -4.41
N VAL A 103 -6.18 5.75 -3.54
CA VAL A 103 -6.30 5.57 -2.09
C VAL A 103 -7.36 6.50 -1.50
N MET A 104 -7.36 7.78 -1.90
CA MET A 104 -8.37 8.75 -1.45
C MET A 104 -9.78 8.35 -1.91
N ALA A 105 -9.94 7.94 -3.18
CA ALA A 105 -11.23 7.53 -3.75
C ALA A 105 -11.78 6.27 -3.05
N MET A 106 -10.97 5.24 -2.84
CA MET A 106 -11.37 4.05 -2.07
C MET A 106 -11.79 4.41 -0.64
N THR A 107 -11.01 5.28 0.02
CA THR A 107 -11.31 5.73 1.36
C THR A 107 -12.62 6.50 1.40
N GLN A 108 -12.80 7.48 0.51
CA GLN A 108 -14.03 8.28 0.41
C GLN A 108 -15.27 7.39 0.20
N ALA A 109 -15.17 6.38 -0.65
CA ALA A 109 -16.28 5.50 -0.99
C ALA A 109 -16.70 4.59 0.19
N VAL A 110 -15.77 4.22 1.10
CA VAL A 110 -16.08 3.35 2.24
C VAL A 110 -16.55 4.11 3.48
N LEU A 111 -16.16 5.38 3.62
CA LEU A 111 -16.44 6.17 4.83
C LEU A 111 -17.92 6.29 5.20
N PRO A 112 -18.91 6.42 4.27
CA PRO A 112 -20.32 6.48 4.65
C PRO A 112 -20.78 5.28 5.46
N GLN A 113 -20.37 4.04 5.09
CA GLN A 113 -20.75 2.84 5.83
C GLN A 113 -20.04 2.76 7.20
N PHE A 114 -18.76 3.18 7.30
CA PHE A 114 -18.04 3.20 8.57
C PHE A 114 -18.62 4.25 9.53
N ARG A 115 -18.89 5.46 9.03
CA ARG A 115 -19.54 6.53 9.79
C ARG A 115 -20.90 6.12 10.32
N ALA A 116 -21.76 5.55 9.49
CA ALA A 116 -23.11 5.11 9.88
C ALA A 116 -23.08 4.07 11.00
N ARG A 117 -22.13 3.14 10.96
CA ARG A 117 -21.95 2.10 11.99
C ARG A 117 -21.12 2.56 13.19
N ARG A 118 -20.52 3.76 13.12
CA ARG A 118 -19.53 4.26 14.09
C ARG A 118 -18.43 3.22 14.38
N SER A 119 -17.99 2.54 13.33
CA SER A 119 -16.98 1.48 13.43
C SER A 119 -16.35 1.22 12.05
N GLY A 120 -15.04 1.15 11.99
CA GLY A 120 -14.27 0.82 10.80
C GLY A 120 -12.79 1.15 10.97
N VAL A 121 -11.96 0.52 10.14
CA VAL A 121 -10.52 0.83 10.08
C VAL A 121 -10.10 0.97 8.63
N VAL A 122 -9.39 2.04 8.32
CA VAL A 122 -8.67 2.21 7.05
C VAL A 122 -7.18 2.02 7.32
N VAL A 123 -6.55 1.10 6.61
CA VAL A 123 -5.10 0.86 6.66
C VAL A 123 -4.50 1.27 5.33
N ASN A 124 -3.67 2.31 5.32
CA ASN A 124 -2.97 2.79 4.13
C ASN A 124 -1.54 2.25 4.12
N VAL A 125 -1.23 1.42 3.13
CA VAL A 125 0.14 0.89 2.94
C VAL A 125 0.94 1.92 2.15
N THR A 126 1.86 2.60 2.85
CA THR A 126 2.77 3.60 2.28
C THR A 126 4.12 2.98 1.93
N SER A 127 5.20 3.43 2.53
CA SER A 127 6.56 2.90 2.33
C SER A 127 7.53 3.53 3.33
N SER A 128 8.64 2.87 3.62
CA SER A 128 9.76 3.43 4.39
C SER A 128 10.37 4.70 3.78
N VAL A 129 10.12 4.99 2.50
CA VAL A 129 10.54 6.26 1.86
C VAL A 129 9.85 7.48 2.48
N THR A 130 8.74 7.29 3.21
CA THR A 130 8.09 8.35 3.99
C THR A 130 8.77 8.59 5.34
N LEU A 131 9.54 7.63 5.83
CA LEU A 131 10.35 7.74 7.05
C LEU A 131 11.73 8.35 6.75
N ALA A 132 12.34 7.91 5.64
CA ALA A 132 13.61 8.43 5.14
C ALA A 132 13.58 8.50 3.60
N PRO A 133 13.56 9.70 3.00
CA PRO A 133 13.58 9.87 1.55
C PRO A 133 14.81 9.22 0.91
N MET A 134 14.60 8.57 -0.23
CA MET A 134 15.65 7.84 -0.93
C MET A 134 15.90 8.45 -2.32
N PRO A 135 17.14 8.38 -2.85
CA PRO A 135 17.45 8.87 -4.19
C PRO A 135 16.77 8.04 -5.29
N LEU A 136 16.58 8.64 -6.44
CA LEU A 136 16.01 8.04 -7.66
C LEU A 136 14.53 7.58 -7.54
N VAL A 137 13.85 7.92 -6.44
CA VAL A 137 12.43 7.60 -6.23
C VAL A 137 11.61 8.83 -5.83
N ALA A 138 11.99 10.03 -6.29
CA ALA A 138 11.40 11.30 -5.85
C ALA A 138 9.88 11.36 -6.06
N VAL A 139 9.39 11.00 -7.25
CA VAL A 139 7.94 10.97 -7.57
C VAL A 139 7.19 9.96 -6.72
N TYR A 140 7.76 8.76 -6.56
CA TYR A 140 7.18 7.72 -5.70
C TYR A 140 7.11 8.18 -4.24
N THR A 141 8.21 8.72 -3.71
CA THR A 141 8.26 9.28 -2.35
C THR A 141 7.19 10.35 -2.17
N ALA A 142 7.08 11.30 -3.09
CA ALA A 142 6.06 12.36 -3.03
C ALA A 142 4.64 11.78 -2.97
N SER A 143 4.33 10.76 -3.80
CA SER A 143 3.01 10.13 -3.82
C SER A 143 2.66 9.42 -2.50
N LYS A 144 3.65 8.77 -1.87
CA LYS A 144 3.45 8.07 -0.58
C LYS A 144 3.42 9.04 0.60
N THR A 145 4.21 10.11 0.56
CA THR A 145 4.17 11.18 1.57
C THR A 145 2.85 11.96 1.52
N ALA A 146 2.26 12.15 0.35
CA ALA A 146 0.92 12.72 0.22
C ALA A 146 -0.13 11.90 1.00
N ILE A 147 -0.05 10.56 0.93
CA ILE A 147 -0.95 9.68 1.71
C ILE A 147 -0.62 9.70 3.20
N GLN A 148 0.63 9.87 3.60
CA GLN A 148 1.00 10.04 5.01
C GLN A 148 0.31 11.29 5.60
N GLY A 149 0.45 12.44 4.94
CA GLY A 149 -0.20 13.69 5.37
C GLY A 149 -1.73 13.59 5.35
N PHE A 150 -2.30 13.03 4.27
CA PHE A 150 -3.75 12.76 4.16
C PHE A 150 -4.25 11.91 5.33
N THR A 151 -3.57 10.81 5.65
CA THR A 151 -3.97 9.89 6.71
C THR A 151 -3.92 10.56 8.09
N GLY A 152 -2.86 11.35 8.36
CA GLY A 152 -2.72 12.08 9.60
C GLY A 152 -3.86 13.09 9.82
N SER A 153 -4.22 13.85 8.78
CA SER A 153 -5.33 14.80 8.84
C SER A 153 -6.68 14.09 9.00
N LEU A 154 -6.90 13.04 8.21
CA LEU A 154 -8.15 12.26 8.24
C LEU A 154 -8.39 11.57 9.59
N ALA A 155 -7.34 11.23 10.33
CA ALA A 155 -7.47 10.64 11.68
C ALA A 155 -8.28 11.54 12.61
N HIS A 156 -8.01 12.85 12.58
CA HIS A 156 -8.74 13.83 13.40
C HIS A 156 -10.21 13.98 12.97
N GLU A 157 -10.49 13.95 11.66
CA GLU A 157 -11.87 14.05 11.16
C GLU A 157 -12.73 12.85 11.58
N LEU A 158 -12.13 11.66 11.63
CA LEU A 158 -12.84 10.41 11.84
C LEU A 158 -12.94 9.98 13.32
N GLU A 159 -12.20 10.62 14.20
CA GLU A 159 -12.24 10.35 15.64
C GLU A 159 -13.66 10.48 16.21
N ALA A 160 -14.41 11.52 15.80
CA ALA A 160 -15.79 11.75 16.22
C ALA A 160 -16.75 10.61 15.83
N PHE A 161 -16.37 9.78 14.85
CA PHE A 161 -17.17 8.67 14.34
C PHE A 161 -16.67 7.30 14.78
N ASN A 162 -15.64 7.24 15.65
CA ASN A 162 -15.00 5.98 16.08
C ASN A 162 -14.50 5.15 14.88
N VAL A 163 -14.01 5.82 13.84
CA VAL A 163 -13.36 5.22 12.67
C VAL A 163 -11.87 5.51 12.75
N ARG A 164 -11.06 4.50 12.63
CA ARG A 164 -9.61 4.61 12.77
C ARG A 164 -8.92 4.59 11.42
N VAL A 165 -7.84 5.32 11.30
CA VAL A 165 -6.94 5.26 10.14
C VAL A 165 -5.53 4.93 10.61
N LYS A 166 -4.81 4.14 9.83
CA LYS A 166 -3.49 3.60 10.17
C LYS A 166 -2.57 3.65 8.96
N LEU A 167 -1.28 3.81 9.21
CA LEU A 167 -0.22 3.77 8.22
C LEU A 167 0.62 2.51 8.43
N VAL A 168 0.81 1.73 7.39
CA VAL A 168 1.82 0.66 7.37
C VAL A 168 2.91 1.08 6.40
N GLU A 169 4.16 1.06 6.86
CA GLU A 169 5.33 1.55 6.14
C GLU A 169 6.31 0.41 5.86
N PRO A 170 6.11 -0.33 4.74
CA PRO A 170 7.03 -1.38 4.34
C PRO A 170 8.41 -0.83 3.96
N GLY A 171 9.43 -1.56 4.30
CA GLY A 171 10.78 -1.34 3.80
C GLY A 171 11.00 -1.92 2.41
N TYR A 172 12.27 -2.21 2.08
CA TYR A 172 12.67 -2.71 0.77
C TYR A 172 12.34 -4.21 0.61
N GLY A 173 11.48 -4.53 -0.35
CA GLY A 173 11.07 -5.89 -0.69
C GLY A 173 11.59 -6.32 -2.07
N PRO A 174 12.82 -6.85 -2.19
CA PRO A 174 13.45 -7.15 -3.49
C PRO A 174 12.70 -8.20 -4.31
N ASN A 175 12.01 -9.12 -3.67
CA ASN A 175 11.35 -10.27 -4.31
C ASN A 175 9.92 -9.99 -4.77
N THR A 176 9.41 -8.76 -4.60
CA THR A 176 8.05 -8.42 -4.97
C THR A 176 7.93 -8.09 -6.47
N ARG A 177 6.74 -8.36 -7.06
CA ARG A 177 6.43 -7.87 -8.42
C ARG A 177 6.47 -6.34 -8.51
N PHE A 178 6.27 -5.64 -7.41
CA PHE A 178 6.43 -4.19 -7.33
C PHE A 178 7.84 -3.77 -7.75
N THR A 179 8.87 -4.38 -7.17
CA THR A 179 10.28 -4.11 -7.50
C THR A 179 10.59 -4.49 -8.94
N GLN A 180 10.12 -5.66 -9.41
CA GLN A 180 10.31 -6.10 -10.80
C GLN A 180 9.64 -5.15 -11.81
N ASN A 181 8.42 -4.68 -11.52
CA ASN A 181 7.70 -3.75 -12.38
C ASN A 181 8.31 -2.35 -12.38
N SER A 182 8.84 -1.90 -11.24
CA SER A 182 9.59 -0.63 -11.16
C SER A 182 10.85 -0.67 -11.99
N GLY A 183 11.57 -1.81 -11.99
CA GLY A 183 12.75 -2.04 -12.83
C GLY A 183 12.44 -1.98 -14.34
N LYS A 184 11.28 -2.49 -14.78
CA LYS A 184 10.86 -2.38 -16.19
C LYS A 184 10.51 -0.94 -16.61
N ARG A 185 10.18 -0.07 -15.69
CA ARG A 185 9.84 1.34 -15.93
C ARG A 185 11.05 2.27 -15.93
N ILE A 186 12.26 1.77 -15.61
CA ILE A 186 13.47 2.58 -15.50
C ILE A 186 14.11 2.89 -16.87
N GLU A 187 13.71 2.19 -17.92
CA GLU A 187 14.28 2.37 -19.24
C GLU A 187 14.16 3.84 -19.70
N GLY A 188 15.30 4.44 -20.08
CA GLY A 188 15.39 5.85 -20.45
C GLY A 188 15.31 6.86 -19.29
N LEU A 189 15.12 6.41 -18.03
CA LEU A 189 15.01 7.30 -16.87
C LEU A 189 16.32 7.52 -16.12
N ILE A 190 17.44 6.99 -16.60
CA ILE A 190 18.78 7.23 -16.05
C ILE A 190 19.66 7.83 -17.16
N PRO A 191 19.70 9.16 -17.31
CA PRO A 191 20.63 9.81 -18.24
C PRO A 191 22.08 9.43 -17.92
N GLU A 192 22.95 9.48 -18.92
CA GLU A 192 24.37 9.12 -18.80
C GLU A 192 25.06 9.86 -17.64
N ALA A 193 24.75 11.14 -17.46
CA ALA A 193 25.27 11.95 -16.36
C ALA A 193 24.93 11.40 -14.96
N TYR A 194 23.82 10.65 -14.83
CA TYR A 194 23.40 10.02 -13.58
C TYR A 194 23.91 8.57 -13.43
N ALA A 195 24.48 7.96 -14.46
CA ALA A 195 24.86 6.54 -14.46
C ALA A 195 25.81 6.17 -13.31
N PRO A 196 26.90 6.92 -13.03
CA PRO A 196 27.79 6.59 -11.90
C PRO A 196 27.11 6.71 -10.53
N PHE A 197 26.21 7.69 -10.38
CA PHE A 197 25.42 7.85 -9.16
C PHE A 197 24.41 6.70 -8.98
N ALA A 198 23.66 6.40 -10.02
CA ALA A 198 22.67 5.32 -10.01
C ALA A 198 23.31 3.95 -9.71
N GLN A 199 24.48 3.68 -10.29
CA GLN A 199 25.22 2.43 -10.05
C GLN A 199 25.59 2.29 -8.56
N ARG A 200 26.05 3.34 -7.90
CA ARG A 200 26.34 3.30 -6.46
C ARG A 200 25.10 2.99 -5.63
N ILE A 201 23.97 3.64 -5.97
CA ILE A 201 22.70 3.41 -5.28
C ILE A 201 22.21 1.97 -5.46
N PHE A 202 22.22 1.44 -6.68
CA PHE A 202 21.80 0.05 -6.95
C PHE A 202 22.70 -0.97 -6.27
N THR A 203 24.01 -0.72 -6.24
CA THR A 203 24.95 -1.57 -5.51
C THR A 203 24.65 -1.58 -4.01
N ALA A 204 24.37 -0.42 -3.42
CA ALA A 204 24.00 -0.34 -2.01
C ALA A 204 22.69 -1.10 -1.69
N PHE A 205 21.68 -1.01 -2.56
CA PHE A 205 20.45 -1.79 -2.40
C PHE A 205 20.69 -3.31 -2.52
N ALA A 206 21.49 -3.73 -3.49
CA ALA A 206 21.81 -5.14 -3.67
C ALA A 206 22.59 -5.73 -2.51
N GLN A 207 23.36 -4.92 -1.78
CA GLN A 207 24.15 -5.31 -0.61
C GLN A 207 23.38 -5.17 0.71
N SER A 208 22.16 -4.65 0.70
CA SER A 208 21.38 -4.49 1.92
C SER A 208 21.06 -5.85 2.55
N ALA A 209 21.54 -6.08 3.77
CA ALA A 209 21.24 -7.27 4.56
C ALA A 209 19.84 -7.23 5.17
N ALA A 210 19.29 -6.05 5.40
CA ALA A 210 17.97 -5.86 5.96
C ALA A 210 16.96 -5.66 4.83
N VAL A 211 16.01 -6.57 4.71
CA VAL A 211 14.93 -6.53 3.72
C VAL A 211 13.59 -6.76 4.40
N THR A 212 12.53 -6.30 3.77
CA THR A 212 11.15 -6.54 4.21
C THR A 212 10.56 -7.73 3.46
N LYS A 213 10.06 -8.72 4.21
CA LYS A 213 9.34 -9.88 3.66
C LYS A 213 7.86 -9.56 3.53
N GLU A 214 7.17 -10.27 2.65
CA GLU A 214 5.71 -10.14 2.49
C GLU A 214 4.96 -10.45 3.79
N SER A 215 5.45 -11.43 4.57
CA SER A 215 4.89 -11.77 5.88
C SER A 215 5.03 -10.65 6.91
N ASP A 216 6.12 -9.87 6.89
CA ASP A 216 6.31 -8.75 7.80
C ASP A 216 5.23 -7.69 7.58
N VAL A 217 4.90 -7.42 6.31
CA VAL A 217 3.86 -6.47 5.93
C VAL A 217 2.48 -7.01 6.30
N ALA A 218 2.18 -8.28 6.01
CA ALA A 218 0.92 -8.91 6.37
C ALA A 218 0.66 -8.84 7.88
N HIS A 219 1.67 -9.11 8.70
CA HIS A 219 1.60 -9.00 10.16
C HIS A 219 1.43 -7.54 10.63
N ALA A 220 2.11 -6.58 10.00
CA ALA A 220 1.95 -5.17 10.34
C ALA A 220 0.55 -4.65 9.99
N VAL A 221 0.00 -5.02 8.83
CA VAL A 221 -1.38 -4.70 8.44
C VAL A 221 -2.38 -5.32 9.41
N TRP A 222 -2.16 -6.57 9.81
CA TRP A 222 -3.00 -7.23 10.81
C TRP A 222 -2.99 -6.51 12.15
N ARG A 223 -1.81 -6.13 12.66
CA ARG A 223 -1.68 -5.35 13.89
C ARG A 223 -2.39 -4.01 13.76
N ALA A 224 -2.16 -3.28 12.68
CA ALA A 224 -2.79 -1.99 12.41
C ALA A 224 -4.32 -2.10 12.36
N ALA A 225 -4.87 -3.13 11.70
CA ALA A 225 -6.31 -3.37 11.57
C ALA A 225 -6.98 -3.69 12.92
N ASN A 226 -6.26 -4.32 13.86
CA ASN A 226 -6.78 -4.72 15.16
C ASN A 226 -6.35 -3.78 16.30
N ASP A 227 -5.49 -2.80 16.03
CA ASP A 227 -5.05 -1.84 17.03
C ASP A 227 -6.18 -0.88 17.44
N SER A 228 -6.44 -0.80 18.74
CA SER A 228 -7.43 0.10 19.33
C SER A 228 -6.82 1.36 19.97
N SER A 229 -5.49 1.47 19.97
CA SER A 229 -4.78 2.64 20.48
C SER A 229 -4.77 3.80 19.47
N GLY A 230 -4.27 4.93 19.90
CA GLY A 230 -4.03 6.09 19.03
C GLY A 230 -2.81 5.94 18.10
N GLN A 231 -2.12 4.78 18.09
CA GLN A 231 -0.94 4.57 17.24
C GLN A 231 -1.32 4.71 15.76
N LEU A 232 -0.62 5.59 15.05
CA LEU A 232 -0.84 5.84 13.62
C LEU A 232 0.12 5.02 12.75
N HIS A 233 1.39 4.91 13.11
CA HIS A 233 2.49 4.37 12.32
C HIS A 233 2.84 2.93 12.70
N PHE A 234 2.94 2.05 11.70
CA PHE A 234 3.27 0.63 11.82
C PHE A 234 4.37 0.26 10.81
N PRO A 235 5.64 0.56 11.11
CA PRO A 235 6.76 0.15 10.27
C PRO A 235 6.80 -1.36 10.10
N ALA A 236 7.04 -1.84 8.87
CA ALA A 236 7.04 -3.25 8.53
C ALA A 236 8.37 -3.67 7.91
N GLY A 237 9.00 -4.66 8.52
CA GLY A 237 10.33 -5.15 8.17
C GLY A 237 11.43 -4.52 9.02
N ALA A 238 12.57 -5.22 9.10
CA ALA A 238 13.69 -4.82 9.97
C ALA A 238 14.31 -3.48 9.55
N ASP A 239 14.39 -3.22 8.26
CA ASP A 239 14.89 -1.99 7.66
C ASP A 239 13.96 -0.79 7.95
N ALA A 240 12.65 -0.93 7.77
CA ALA A 240 11.68 0.12 8.09
C ALA A 240 11.65 0.41 9.61
N MET A 241 11.70 -0.63 10.44
CA MET A 241 11.77 -0.47 11.89
C MET A 241 13.04 0.25 12.36
N ALA A 242 14.16 0.06 11.68
CA ALA A 242 15.40 0.78 11.96
C ALA A 242 15.27 2.28 11.62
N LEU A 243 14.64 2.61 10.48
CA LEU A 243 14.41 4.00 10.06
C LEU A 243 13.38 4.75 10.94
N ALA A 244 12.43 4.04 11.53
CA ALA A 244 11.40 4.63 12.39
C ALA A 244 11.89 4.96 13.81
N ARG A 245 13.09 4.50 14.20
CA ARG A 245 13.67 4.85 15.52
C ARG A 245 14.08 6.31 15.51
N PRO A 246 13.76 7.09 16.56
CA PRO A 246 14.35 8.41 16.71
C PRO A 246 15.89 8.29 16.70
N ASN A 247 16.55 9.14 15.91
CA ASN A 247 18.01 9.28 16.03
C ASN A 247 18.30 9.69 17.47
N SER A 248 18.90 8.78 18.24
CA SER A 248 19.39 9.01 19.62
C SER A 248 20.59 9.93 19.61
#